data_5440fd6cbea730aeefda23775d462b03
#
_entry.id   5440fd6cbea730aeefda23775d462b03
#
_cell.length_a   1.000
_cell.length_b   1.000
_cell.length_c   1.000
_cell.angle_alpha   90.00
_cell.angle_beta   90.00
_cell.angle_gamma   90.00
#
_symmetry.space_group_name_H-M   'P 1'
#
loop_
_entity.id
_entity.type
_entity.pdbx_description
1 polymer ?
#
loop_
_entity_poly.entity_id
_entity_poly.type
_entity_poly.pdbx_seq_one_letter_code
_entity_poly.pdbx_strand_id
1 'polypeptide(L)'
;LDPETRAYLDAVFAKLAAPGMCNPNDQSPLIDGEPAPEAAERDTRTVTQRHHDALRAALRSTLASGMLGSHHGLPVTVVITTTLKELEDGAGIATTGAGTRLPMRDLIRMATHAHHYLSIFNDNGRPLYLGRSKRIASPDQRLVLHAQDRGCTHPGCTVPGYLCEVHHITEWAHDGPTDIDNLTFACAPHHRLLGHGWNTRKRPDGTTEWIPPPQLALPGETRHDDIVDQCPHGVGSR
;
A
#
# COMPACT_ATOMS: atom_id res chain seq x y z
N LEU A 1 1.54 22.57 16.99
CA LEU A 1 2.96 22.20 16.80
C LEU A 1 3.74 22.66 18.01
N ASP A 2 4.65 21.83 18.50
CA ASP A 2 5.62 22.19 19.54
C ASP A 2 6.68 23.17 18.99
N PRO A 3 7.43 23.89 19.87
CA PRO A 3 8.38 24.89 19.43
C PRO A 3 9.52 24.35 18.55
N GLU A 4 9.97 23.13 18.79
CA GLU A 4 11.04 22.49 18.01
C GLU A 4 10.57 22.20 16.59
N THR A 5 9.42 21.53 16.42
CA THR A 5 8.82 21.26 15.11
C THR A 5 8.58 22.56 14.35
N ARG A 6 8.14 23.63 15.06
CA ARG A 6 7.94 24.95 14.46
C ARG A 6 9.25 25.52 13.92
N ALA A 7 10.34 25.43 14.67
CA ALA A 7 11.64 25.94 14.25
C ALA A 7 12.16 25.23 12.99
N TYR A 8 11.98 23.91 12.90
CA TYR A 8 12.34 23.16 11.69
C TYR A 8 11.51 23.58 10.48
N LEU A 9 10.21 23.76 10.65
CA LEU A 9 9.35 24.21 9.57
C LEU A 9 9.68 25.64 9.12
N ASP A 10 9.95 26.55 10.05
CA ASP A 10 10.31 27.95 9.73
C ASP A 10 11.61 27.99 8.90
N ALA A 11 12.61 27.16 9.22
CA ALA A 11 13.84 27.02 8.44
C ALA A 11 13.58 26.47 7.03
N VAL A 12 12.75 25.43 6.89
CA VAL A 12 12.35 24.86 5.60
C VAL A 12 11.57 25.88 4.76
N PHE A 13 10.64 26.61 5.37
CA PHE A 13 9.81 27.59 4.69
C PHE A 13 10.61 28.82 4.29
N ALA A 14 11.59 29.25 5.08
CA ALA A 14 12.47 30.35 4.73
C ALA A 14 13.18 30.12 3.38
N LYS A 15 13.58 28.86 3.10
CA LYS A 15 14.23 28.51 1.84
C LYS A 15 13.22 28.13 0.76
N LEU A 16 12.36 27.13 1.02
CA LEU A 16 11.54 26.50 -0.02
C LEU A 16 10.21 27.23 -0.29
N ALA A 17 9.75 28.11 0.62
CA ALA A 17 8.54 28.90 0.41
C ALA A 17 8.83 30.34 -0.05
N ALA A 18 10.07 30.66 -0.37
CA ALA A 18 10.40 31.94 -1.00
C ALA A 18 9.67 32.07 -2.35
N PRO A 19 9.28 33.29 -2.77
CA PRO A 19 8.66 33.52 -4.07
C PRO A 19 9.52 32.92 -5.22
N GLY A 20 8.88 32.19 -6.14
CA GLY A 20 9.57 31.50 -7.25
C GLY A 20 10.15 30.14 -6.91
N MET A 21 10.19 29.74 -5.62
CA MET A 21 10.64 28.40 -5.21
C MET A 21 9.49 27.39 -5.22
N CYS A 22 9.80 26.14 -5.57
CA CYS A 22 8.87 24.98 -5.49
C CYS A 22 7.51 25.23 -6.16
N ASN A 23 7.44 26.05 -7.20
CA ASN A 23 6.18 26.36 -7.87
C ASN A 23 5.73 25.18 -8.74
N PRO A 24 4.62 24.50 -8.43
CA PRO A 24 4.16 23.32 -9.20
C PRO A 24 3.68 23.67 -10.60
N ASN A 25 3.47 24.96 -10.92
CA ASN A 25 3.06 25.42 -12.25
C ASN A 25 4.28 25.62 -13.18
N ASP A 26 5.48 25.63 -12.65
CA ASP A 26 6.69 25.73 -13.47
C ASP A 26 6.99 24.35 -14.10
N GLN A 27 7.50 24.35 -15.31
CA GLN A 27 7.88 23.14 -16.03
C GLN A 27 8.94 22.33 -15.26
N SER A 28 9.85 23.02 -14.58
CA SER A 28 10.86 22.45 -13.68
C SER A 28 10.88 23.26 -12.38
N PRO A 29 10.09 22.88 -11.36
CA PRO A 29 10.05 23.57 -10.09
C PRO A 29 11.44 23.62 -9.44
N LEU A 30 11.90 24.82 -9.13
CA LEU A 30 13.20 25.04 -8.49
C LEU A 30 13.15 24.61 -7.02
N ILE A 31 14.02 23.71 -6.61
CA ILE A 31 14.12 23.20 -5.22
C ILE A 31 15.47 23.53 -4.58
N ASP A 32 16.45 23.94 -5.38
CA ASP A 32 17.78 24.33 -4.92
C ASP A 32 18.23 25.62 -5.63
N GLY A 33 19.26 26.28 -5.11
CA GLY A 33 19.73 27.55 -5.65
C GLY A 33 18.83 28.75 -5.26
N GLU A 34 18.90 29.81 -6.05
CA GLU A 34 18.09 31.02 -5.90
C GLU A 34 17.18 31.19 -7.11
N PRO A 35 15.91 31.60 -6.92
CA PRO A 35 15.00 31.82 -8.03
C PRO A 35 15.43 33.07 -8.81
N ALA A 36 15.26 33.03 -10.13
CA ALA A 36 15.42 34.22 -10.95
C ALA A 36 14.40 35.31 -10.52
N PRO A 37 14.76 36.61 -10.53
CA PRO A 37 13.88 37.67 -10.13
C PRO A 37 12.51 37.61 -10.83
N GLU A 38 12.50 37.28 -12.12
CA GLU A 38 11.28 37.19 -12.92
C GLU A 38 10.38 36.00 -12.48
N ALA A 39 10.95 34.94 -11.96
CA ALA A 39 10.19 33.81 -11.40
C ALA A 39 9.53 34.20 -10.08
N ALA A 40 10.24 34.98 -9.23
CA ALA A 40 9.71 35.48 -8.00
C ALA A 40 8.57 36.50 -8.22
N GLU A 41 8.73 37.41 -9.22
CA GLU A 41 7.71 38.38 -9.59
C GLU A 41 6.44 37.74 -10.17
N ARG A 42 6.58 36.66 -10.93
CA ARG A 42 5.44 35.90 -11.50
C ARG A 42 4.73 35.00 -10.50
N ASP A 43 5.27 34.83 -9.32
CA ASP A 43 4.70 33.91 -8.32
C ASP A 43 3.48 34.53 -7.64
N THR A 44 2.30 34.24 -8.15
CA THR A 44 1.02 34.72 -7.62
C THR A 44 0.46 33.90 -6.45
N ARG A 45 1.18 32.86 -6.00
CA ARG A 45 0.74 32.02 -4.89
C ARG A 45 0.72 32.79 -3.58
N THR A 46 -0.30 32.51 -2.77
CA THR A 46 -0.34 33.02 -1.37
C THR A 46 0.77 32.38 -0.54
N VAL A 47 1.12 33.00 0.58
CA VAL A 47 2.09 32.45 1.55
C VAL A 47 1.71 31.02 1.96
N THR A 48 0.42 30.77 2.23
CA THR A 48 -0.08 29.43 2.62
C THR A 48 0.12 28.41 1.51
N GLN A 49 -0.11 28.77 0.26
CA GLN A 49 0.14 27.90 -0.89
C GLN A 49 1.64 27.58 -1.03
N ARG A 50 2.50 28.58 -0.89
CA ARG A 50 3.96 28.38 -0.91
C ARG A 50 4.43 27.48 0.23
N HIS A 51 3.90 27.66 1.46
CA HIS A 51 4.21 26.75 2.58
C HIS A 51 3.80 25.30 2.29
N HIS A 52 2.60 25.10 1.73
CA HIS A 52 2.15 23.76 1.32
C HIS A 52 3.07 23.16 0.28
N ASP A 53 3.44 23.90 -0.76
CA ASP A 53 4.31 23.41 -1.83
C ASP A 53 5.73 23.14 -1.34
N ALA A 54 6.25 23.98 -0.44
CA ALA A 54 7.55 23.80 0.23
C ALA A 54 7.59 22.51 1.06
N LEU A 55 6.56 22.28 1.87
CA LEU A 55 6.45 21.04 2.66
C LEU A 55 6.41 19.80 1.76
N ARG A 56 5.62 19.85 0.68
CA ARG A 56 5.55 18.79 -0.31
C ARG A 56 6.91 18.52 -0.95
N ALA A 57 7.66 19.57 -1.33
CA ALA A 57 9.00 19.46 -1.91
C ALA A 57 10.00 18.84 -0.93
N ALA A 58 9.99 19.28 0.34
CA ALA A 58 10.84 18.75 1.39
C ALA A 58 10.58 17.23 1.62
N LEU A 59 9.31 16.83 1.73
CA LEU A 59 8.93 15.43 1.89
C LEU A 59 9.36 14.58 0.68
N ARG A 60 9.19 15.08 -0.55
CA ARG A 60 9.66 14.39 -1.77
C ARG A 60 11.17 14.21 -1.76
N SER A 61 11.92 15.26 -1.43
CA SER A 61 13.39 15.20 -1.34
C SER A 61 13.83 14.18 -0.29
N THR A 62 13.18 14.17 0.87
CA THR A 62 13.47 13.20 1.94
C THR A 62 13.20 11.75 1.49
N LEU A 63 12.07 11.49 0.82
CA LEU A 63 11.78 10.16 0.27
C LEU A 63 12.78 9.77 -0.83
N ALA A 64 13.13 10.70 -1.72
CA ALA A 64 14.07 10.45 -2.82
C ALA A 64 15.50 10.22 -2.33
N SER A 65 15.90 10.76 -1.17
CA SER A 65 17.25 10.60 -0.61
C SER A 65 17.57 9.16 -0.19
N GLY A 66 16.55 8.32 0.04
CA GLY A 66 16.73 6.97 0.58
C GLY A 66 17.21 6.91 2.04
N MET A 67 17.44 8.05 2.69
CA MET A 67 17.97 8.11 4.07
C MET A 67 17.01 7.59 5.12
N LEU A 68 15.72 7.45 4.81
CA LEU A 68 14.73 6.87 5.72
C LEU A 68 14.82 5.35 5.83
N GLY A 69 15.72 4.73 5.05
CA GLY A 69 15.94 3.28 5.08
C GLY A 69 14.75 2.49 4.54
N SER A 70 14.42 1.39 5.23
CA SER A 70 13.34 0.49 4.82
C SER A 70 12.35 0.23 5.95
N HIS A 71 11.09 0.01 5.59
CA HIS A 71 10.02 -0.39 6.49
C HIS A 71 9.42 -1.72 5.99
N HIS A 72 9.44 -2.76 6.82
CA HIS A 72 9.02 -4.11 6.45
C HIS A 72 9.69 -4.65 5.15
N GLY A 73 10.94 -4.29 4.93
CA GLY A 73 11.73 -4.73 3.75
C GLY A 73 11.46 -3.94 2.46
N LEU A 74 10.52 -2.99 2.46
CA LEU A 74 10.35 -2.02 1.38
C LEU A 74 11.11 -0.74 1.71
N PRO A 75 11.78 -0.10 0.74
CA PRO A 75 12.20 1.29 0.90
C PRO A 75 11.01 2.14 1.34
N VAL A 76 11.25 3.17 2.15
CA VAL A 76 10.17 4.12 2.51
C VAL A 76 9.76 4.85 1.24
N THR A 77 8.61 4.48 0.71
CA THR A 77 8.12 4.92 -0.61
C THR A 77 6.61 5.09 -0.63
N VAL A 78 6.11 5.81 -1.62
CA VAL A 78 4.68 5.93 -1.87
C VAL A 78 4.24 4.80 -2.78
N VAL A 79 3.36 3.93 -2.27
CA VAL A 79 2.70 2.89 -3.08
C VAL A 79 1.37 3.43 -3.59
N ILE A 80 1.15 3.35 -4.90
CA ILE A 80 -0.09 3.80 -5.55
C ILE A 80 -0.58 2.69 -6.46
N THR A 81 -1.87 2.39 -6.39
CA THR A 81 -2.55 1.39 -7.21
C THR A 81 -3.56 2.07 -8.13
N THR A 82 -3.54 1.72 -9.40
CA THR A 82 -4.52 2.15 -10.41
C THR A 82 -4.70 1.03 -11.44
N THR A 83 -5.71 1.11 -12.27
CA THR A 83 -5.88 0.18 -13.39
C THR A 83 -5.07 0.63 -14.60
N LEU A 84 -4.67 -0.32 -15.46
CA LEU A 84 -3.95 0.00 -16.68
C LEU A 84 -4.80 0.92 -17.58
N LYS A 85 -6.10 0.66 -17.68
CA LYS A 85 -7.04 1.47 -18.46
C LYS A 85 -7.08 2.92 -17.98
N GLU A 86 -7.20 3.17 -16.67
CA GLU A 86 -7.21 4.53 -16.12
C GLU A 86 -5.88 5.25 -16.37
N LEU A 87 -4.76 4.51 -16.34
CA LEU A 87 -3.44 5.07 -16.63
C LEU A 87 -3.30 5.44 -18.12
N GLU A 88 -3.77 4.57 -19.04
CA GLU A 88 -3.76 4.82 -20.49
C GLU A 88 -4.70 5.98 -20.86
N ASP A 89 -5.88 6.05 -20.25
CA ASP A 89 -6.84 7.13 -20.46
C ASP A 89 -6.37 8.47 -19.83
N GLY A 90 -5.34 8.44 -18.95
CA GLY A 90 -4.88 9.61 -18.21
C GLY A 90 -5.94 10.19 -17.27
N ALA A 91 -7.00 9.43 -16.98
CA ALA A 91 -8.18 9.83 -16.24
C ALA A 91 -8.60 8.76 -15.24
N GLY A 92 -9.27 9.18 -14.15
CA GLY A 92 -9.70 8.27 -13.10
C GLY A 92 -9.11 8.61 -11.74
N ILE A 93 -9.20 7.66 -10.81
CA ILE A 93 -8.78 7.83 -9.42
C ILE A 93 -7.92 6.65 -8.98
N ALA A 94 -6.65 6.93 -8.75
CA ALA A 94 -5.74 6.00 -8.10
C ALA A 94 -5.96 5.95 -6.57
N THR A 95 -5.45 4.92 -5.92
CA THR A 95 -5.51 4.76 -4.46
C THR A 95 -4.10 4.57 -3.91
N THR A 96 -3.74 5.36 -2.90
CA THR A 96 -2.47 5.17 -2.20
C THR A 96 -2.50 3.93 -1.31
N GLY A 97 -1.32 3.41 -0.93
CA GLY A 97 -1.21 2.30 0.02
C GLY A 97 -1.82 2.57 1.41
N ALA A 98 -2.13 3.83 1.72
CA ALA A 98 -2.86 4.25 2.92
C ALA A 98 -4.38 4.43 2.68
N GLY A 99 -4.88 4.12 1.47
CA GLY A 99 -6.30 4.23 1.12
C GLY A 99 -6.74 5.63 0.66
N THR A 100 -5.83 6.61 0.57
CA THR A 100 -6.18 7.95 0.08
C THR A 100 -6.46 7.92 -1.42
N ARG A 101 -7.56 8.51 -1.84
CA ARG A 101 -7.91 8.66 -3.26
C ARG A 101 -7.10 9.79 -3.87
N LEU A 102 -6.50 9.51 -5.03
CA LEU A 102 -5.61 10.42 -5.74
C LEU A 102 -6.09 10.60 -7.19
N PRO A 103 -6.39 11.81 -7.66
CA PRO A 103 -6.70 12.04 -9.07
C PRO A 103 -5.56 11.61 -9.98
N MET A 104 -5.87 11.05 -11.15
CA MET A 104 -4.87 10.53 -12.09
C MET A 104 -3.82 11.59 -12.49
N ARG A 105 -4.23 12.85 -12.68
CA ARG A 105 -3.31 13.96 -12.96
C ARG A 105 -2.22 14.13 -11.88
N ASP A 106 -2.56 13.87 -10.61
CA ASP A 106 -1.61 13.98 -9.51
C ASP A 106 -0.67 12.77 -9.48
N LEU A 107 -1.18 11.57 -9.80
CA LEU A 107 -0.35 10.37 -10.01
C LEU A 107 0.67 10.61 -11.12
N ILE A 108 0.24 11.06 -12.30
CA ILE A 108 1.12 11.34 -13.44
C ILE A 108 2.21 12.36 -13.05
N ARG A 109 1.83 13.45 -12.38
CA ARG A 109 2.78 14.45 -11.89
C ARG A 109 3.76 13.86 -10.85
N MET A 110 3.30 12.99 -9.97
CA MET A 110 4.19 12.30 -9.01
C MET A 110 5.14 11.35 -9.73
N ALA A 111 4.65 10.64 -10.73
CA ALA A 111 5.41 9.69 -11.52
C ALA A 111 6.58 10.34 -12.29
N THR A 112 6.45 11.57 -12.76
CA THR A 112 7.48 12.29 -13.54
C THR A 112 8.83 12.41 -12.80
N HIS A 113 8.84 12.30 -11.48
CA HIS A 113 10.01 12.52 -10.62
C HIS A 113 10.31 11.36 -9.66
N ALA A 114 9.76 10.17 -9.93
CA ALA A 114 9.91 9.02 -9.04
C ALA A 114 10.70 7.87 -9.69
N HIS A 115 11.38 7.07 -8.88
CA HIS A 115 11.77 5.73 -9.31
C HIS A 115 10.51 4.86 -9.32
N HIS A 116 10.18 4.31 -10.50
CA HIS A 116 8.97 3.53 -10.69
C HIS A 116 9.26 2.05 -10.48
N TYR A 117 8.44 1.42 -9.65
CA TYR A 117 8.27 -0.03 -9.63
C TYR A 117 6.94 -0.33 -10.33
N LEU A 118 7.02 -0.86 -11.56
CA LEU A 118 5.84 -1.30 -12.28
C LEU A 118 5.56 -2.77 -11.93
N SER A 119 4.47 -3.01 -11.23
CA SER A 119 3.96 -4.37 -11.03
C SER A 119 2.78 -4.57 -11.98
N ILE A 120 2.99 -5.36 -13.04
CA ILE A 120 1.95 -5.74 -13.99
C ILE A 120 1.38 -7.09 -13.54
N PHE A 121 0.08 -7.12 -13.29
CA PHE A 121 -0.66 -8.35 -13.07
C PHE A 121 -1.17 -8.86 -14.42
N ASN A 122 -1.00 -10.15 -14.70
CA ASN A 122 -1.67 -10.76 -15.84
C ASN A 122 -3.19 -10.82 -15.56
N ASP A 123 -3.99 -11.15 -16.60
CA ASP A 123 -5.46 -11.25 -16.50
C ASP A 123 -5.95 -12.24 -15.43
N ASN A 124 -5.06 -13.15 -14.97
CA ASN A 124 -5.32 -14.13 -13.91
C ASN A 124 -4.74 -13.69 -12.55
N GLY A 125 -4.16 -12.49 -12.43
CA GLY A 125 -3.63 -11.93 -11.17
C GLY A 125 -2.56 -12.79 -10.51
N ARG A 126 -1.79 -13.57 -11.29
CA ARG A 126 -0.83 -14.52 -10.72
C ARG A 126 0.44 -13.84 -10.25
N PRO A 127 0.81 -14.08 -9.02
CA PRO A 127 1.86 -13.41 -8.29
C PRO A 127 3.09 -14.29 -8.09
N LEU A 128 4.11 -13.65 -7.54
CA LEU A 128 5.42 -14.18 -7.27
C LEU A 128 5.41 -15.38 -6.31
N TYR A 129 5.95 -16.51 -6.76
CA TYR A 129 6.09 -17.74 -5.98
C TYR A 129 7.53 -17.85 -5.45
N LEU A 130 7.69 -17.98 -4.14
CA LEU A 130 8.98 -18.23 -3.48
C LEU A 130 9.04 -19.66 -2.89
N GLY A 131 7.92 -20.38 -2.86
CA GLY A 131 7.83 -21.67 -2.23
C GLY A 131 8.29 -21.63 -0.77
N ARG A 132 9.13 -22.57 -0.38
CA ARG A 132 9.70 -22.64 0.97
C ARG A 132 11.15 -22.16 1.06
N SER A 133 11.65 -21.46 0.05
CA SER A 133 13.02 -20.94 0.06
C SER A 133 13.24 -19.83 1.10
N LYS A 134 12.20 -19.07 1.42
CA LYS A 134 12.23 -17.99 2.42
C LYS A 134 10.91 -17.93 3.18
N ARG A 135 10.98 -17.79 4.51
CA ARG A 135 9.81 -17.58 5.37
C ARG A 135 9.24 -16.17 5.24
N ILE A 136 10.11 -15.16 5.10
CA ILE A 136 9.68 -13.76 5.08
C ILE A 136 9.30 -13.38 3.64
N ALA A 137 8.12 -12.80 3.48
CA ALA A 137 7.65 -12.27 2.22
C ALA A 137 8.64 -11.24 1.63
N SER A 138 8.88 -11.36 0.33
CA SER A 138 9.76 -10.42 -0.39
C SER A 138 9.15 -9.01 -0.49
N PRO A 139 9.96 -7.99 -0.76
CA PRO A 139 9.47 -6.66 -1.09
C PRO A 139 8.42 -6.67 -2.21
N ASP A 140 8.65 -7.48 -3.26
CA ASP A 140 7.74 -7.58 -4.41
C ASP A 140 6.40 -8.20 -4.02
N GLN A 141 6.40 -9.26 -3.19
CA GLN A 141 5.16 -9.83 -2.66
C GLN A 141 4.39 -8.82 -1.80
N ARG A 142 5.08 -7.97 -1.02
CA ARG A 142 4.44 -6.90 -0.28
C ARG A 142 3.80 -5.85 -1.18
N LEU A 143 4.45 -5.47 -2.30
CA LEU A 143 3.84 -4.57 -3.29
C LEU A 143 2.57 -5.16 -3.89
N VAL A 144 2.60 -6.46 -4.19
CA VAL A 144 1.41 -7.18 -4.66
C VAL A 144 0.29 -7.17 -3.62
N LEU A 145 0.59 -7.46 -2.35
CA LEU A 145 -0.40 -7.39 -1.27
C LEU A 145 -0.96 -5.98 -1.08
N HIS A 146 -0.15 -4.93 -1.26
CA HIS A 146 -0.67 -3.56 -1.27
C HIS A 146 -1.69 -3.32 -2.38
N ALA A 147 -1.50 -3.92 -3.55
CA ALA A 147 -2.44 -3.80 -4.65
C ALA A 147 -3.72 -4.63 -4.43
N GLN A 148 -3.61 -5.84 -3.89
CA GLN A 148 -4.71 -6.76 -3.68
C GLN A 148 -5.50 -6.45 -2.40
N ASP A 149 -4.83 -6.49 -1.25
CA ASP A 149 -5.45 -6.39 0.07
C ASP A 149 -5.60 -4.93 0.53
N ARG A 150 -4.73 -4.02 0.05
CA ARG A 150 -4.67 -2.59 0.42
C ARG A 150 -4.35 -2.34 1.90
N GLY A 151 -4.76 -3.21 2.79
CA GLY A 151 -4.57 -3.14 4.23
C GLY A 151 -4.97 -4.43 4.92
N CYS A 152 -5.22 -4.35 6.23
CA CYS A 152 -5.69 -5.50 7.00
C CYS A 152 -6.97 -6.07 6.42
N THR A 153 -6.97 -7.37 6.13
CA THR A 153 -8.10 -8.06 5.48
C THR A 153 -9.20 -8.50 6.44
N HIS A 154 -9.04 -8.27 7.75
CA HIS A 154 -10.11 -8.53 8.72
C HIS A 154 -11.33 -7.64 8.41
N PRO A 155 -12.55 -8.19 8.36
CA PRO A 155 -13.77 -7.45 8.08
C PRO A 155 -13.91 -6.17 8.92
N GLY A 156 -14.19 -5.05 8.26
CA GLY A 156 -14.35 -3.75 8.91
C GLY A 156 -13.06 -3.07 9.38
N CYS A 157 -11.89 -3.68 9.20
CA CYS A 157 -10.62 -3.05 9.57
C CYS A 157 -10.17 -2.02 8.52
N THR A 158 -9.72 -0.86 8.99
CA THR A 158 -9.23 0.24 8.15
C THR A 158 -7.72 0.46 8.24
N VAL A 159 -7.00 -0.43 8.93
CA VAL A 159 -5.53 -0.30 9.09
C VAL A 159 -4.84 -0.52 7.75
N PRO A 160 -4.08 0.46 7.26
CA PRO A 160 -3.43 0.40 5.95
C PRO A 160 -2.29 -0.62 5.92
N GLY A 161 -1.95 -1.12 4.72
CA GLY A 161 -0.93 -2.13 4.50
C GLY A 161 0.46 -1.78 5.05
N TYR A 162 0.80 -0.48 5.13
CA TYR A 162 2.04 -0.02 5.77
C TYR A 162 2.18 -0.42 7.24
N LEU A 163 1.07 -0.61 7.94
CA LEU A 163 1.01 -0.97 9.36
C LEU A 163 0.60 -2.44 9.56
N CYS A 164 0.61 -3.22 8.48
CA CYS A 164 0.28 -4.64 8.50
C CYS A 164 1.52 -5.54 8.42
N GLU A 165 1.42 -6.68 9.07
CA GLU A 165 2.32 -7.81 8.89
C GLU A 165 1.79 -8.71 7.77
N VAL A 166 2.68 -9.48 7.14
CA VAL A 166 2.29 -10.53 6.21
C VAL A 166 2.06 -11.81 6.99
N HIS A 167 0.85 -12.34 6.90
CA HIS A 167 0.45 -13.60 7.48
C HIS A 167 0.39 -14.70 6.42
N HIS A 168 0.86 -15.91 6.77
CA HIS A 168 0.70 -17.12 5.96
C HIS A 168 -0.64 -17.77 6.30
N ILE A 169 -1.51 -17.93 5.31
CA ILE A 169 -2.84 -18.54 5.46
C ILE A 169 -2.71 -19.98 5.92
N THR A 170 -1.92 -20.80 5.19
CA THR A 170 -1.36 -22.04 5.73
C THR A 170 -0.06 -21.67 6.41
N GLU A 171 0.01 -21.87 7.71
CA GLU A 171 1.17 -21.46 8.49
C GLU A 171 2.47 -22.08 7.99
N TRP A 172 3.55 -21.32 8.02
CA TRP A 172 4.89 -21.84 7.67
C TRP A 172 5.29 -23.07 8.49
N ALA A 173 4.87 -23.14 9.76
CA ALA A 173 5.10 -24.28 10.63
C ALA A 173 4.37 -25.55 10.17
N HIS A 174 3.31 -25.41 9.37
CA HIS A 174 2.50 -26.47 8.79
C HIS A 174 2.71 -26.61 7.28
N ASP A 175 3.96 -26.46 6.83
CA ASP A 175 4.38 -26.58 5.45
C ASP A 175 3.79 -25.56 4.46
N GLY A 176 3.19 -24.48 4.93
CA GLY A 176 2.69 -23.38 4.10
C GLY A 176 3.83 -22.70 3.33
N PRO A 177 3.70 -22.48 2.01
CA PRO A 177 4.69 -21.78 1.22
C PRO A 177 4.61 -20.26 1.43
N THR A 178 5.71 -19.56 1.12
CA THR A 178 5.69 -18.10 1.00
C THR A 178 5.35 -17.72 -0.45
N ASP A 179 4.18 -18.17 -0.88
CA ASP A 179 3.58 -17.83 -2.16
C ASP A 179 2.44 -16.85 -1.92
N ILE A 180 2.23 -15.94 -2.83
CA ILE A 180 1.27 -14.84 -2.60
C ILE A 180 -0.16 -15.35 -2.40
N ASP A 181 -0.51 -16.49 -3.02
CA ASP A 181 -1.81 -17.14 -2.81
C ASP A 181 -1.99 -17.63 -1.38
N ASN A 182 -0.88 -17.80 -0.65
CA ASN A 182 -0.84 -18.19 0.75
C ASN A 182 -0.54 -17.02 1.68
N LEU A 183 -0.53 -15.78 1.19
CA LEU A 183 -0.21 -14.60 1.97
C LEU A 183 -1.38 -13.64 2.05
N THR A 184 -1.48 -12.92 3.18
CA THR A 184 -2.44 -11.84 3.39
C THR A 184 -1.91 -10.80 4.36
N PHE A 185 -2.47 -9.58 4.34
CA PHE A 185 -2.17 -8.57 5.34
C PHE A 185 -3.05 -8.70 6.57
N ALA A 186 -2.41 -8.67 7.74
CA ALA A 186 -3.08 -8.57 9.04
C ALA A 186 -2.39 -7.50 9.90
N CYS A 187 -3.16 -6.59 10.51
CA CYS A 187 -2.59 -5.66 11.49
C CYS A 187 -2.28 -6.40 12.80
N ALA A 188 -1.39 -5.85 13.64
CA ALA A 188 -0.94 -6.51 14.86
C ALA A 188 -2.08 -7.00 15.80
N PRO A 189 -3.18 -6.24 16.05
CA PRO A 189 -4.32 -6.76 16.80
C PRO A 189 -4.98 -7.98 16.15
N HIS A 190 -5.25 -7.93 14.84
CA HIS A 190 -5.93 -9.02 14.12
C HIS A 190 -5.01 -10.22 13.87
N HIS A 191 -3.71 -9.99 13.63
CA HIS A 191 -2.74 -11.08 13.52
C HIS A 191 -2.69 -11.95 14.79
N ARG A 192 -2.85 -11.33 15.98
CA ARG A 192 -2.95 -12.09 17.23
C ARG A 192 -4.20 -12.95 17.34
N LEU A 193 -5.31 -12.59 16.71
CA LEU A 193 -6.52 -13.42 16.72
C LEU A 193 -6.30 -14.80 16.10
N LEU A 194 -5.41 -14.90 15.12
CA LEU A 194 -5.06 -16.15 14.44
C LEU A 194 -4.45 -17.16 15.43
N GLY A 195 -3.69 -16.68 16.43
CA GLY A 195 -3.21 -17.50 17.55
C GLY A 195 -4.30 -17.89 18.59
N HIS A 196 -5.52 -17.36 18.45
CA HIS A 196 -6.66 -17.57 19.36
C HIS A 196 -7.86 -18.23 18.68
N GLY A 197 -7.62 -19.09 17.69
CA GLY A 197 -8.62 -19.92 17.05
C GLY A 197 -9.31 -19.31 15.84
N TRP A 198 -8.98 -18.08 15.45
CA TRP A 198 -9.34 -17.56 14.15
C TRP A 198 -8.49 -18.20 13.06
N ASN A 199 -9.08 -18.40 11.89
CA ASN A 199 -8.40 -18.90 10.70
C ASN A 199 -8.66 -17.97 9.51
N THR A 200 -7.82 -18.10 8.48
CA THR A 200 -7.99 -17.39 7.21
C THR A 200 -7.94 -18.39 6.05
N ARG A 201 -8.65 -18.06 4.97
CA ARG A 201 -8.50 -18.79 3.69
C ARG A 201 -8.64 -17.82 2.52
N LYS A 202 -8.01 -18.15 1.38
CA LYS A 202 -8.26 -17.44 0.12
C LYS A 202 -9.54 -17.97 -0.54
N ARG A 203 -10.38 -17.04 -1.00
CA ARG A 203 -11.49 -17.37 -1.90
C ARG A 203 -11.01 -17.47 -3.34
N PRO A 204 -11.80 -18.06 -4.25
CA PRO A 204 -11.44 -18.17 -5.67
C PRO A 204 -11.19 -16.81 -6.35
N ASP A 205 -11.79 -15.74 -5.85
CA ASP A 205 -11.60 -14.36 -6.32
C ASP A 205 -10.31 -13.69 -5.79
N GLY A 206 -9.52 -14.42 -4.99
CA GLY A 206 -8.28 -13.92 -4.38
C GLY A 206 -8.48 -13.11 -3.08
N THR A 207 -9.72 -12.88 -2.65
CA THR A 207 -10.00 -12.22 -1.36
C THR A 207 -9.71 -13.14 -0.18
N THR A 208 -9.34 -12.56 0.96
CA THR A 208 -9.09 -13.31 2.20
C THR A 208 -10.35 -13.32 3.05
N GLU A 209 -10.83 -14.50 3.37
CA GLU A 209 -11.91 -14.73 4.33
C GLU A 209 -11.34 -15.00 5.71
N TRP A 210 -11.98 -14.41 6.73
CA TRP A 210 -11.68 -14.63 8.14
C TRP A 210 -12.75 -15.51 8.77
N ILE A 211 -12.34 -16.65 9.34
CA ILE A 211 -13.20 -17.66 9.90
C ILE A 211 -13.08 -17.57 11.43
N PRO A 212 -14.16 -17.18 12.14
CA PRO A 212 -14.14 -17.09 13.58
C PRO A 212 -14.06 -18.49 14.23
N PRO A 213 -13.57 -18.58 15.48
CA PRO A 213 -13.65 -19.82 16.23
C PRO A 213 -15.11 -20.21 16.50
N PRO A 214 -15.41 -21.51 16.72
CA PRO A 214 -16.79 -22.03 16.83
C PRO A 214 -17.68 -21.29 17.80
N GLN A 215 -17.11 -20.77 18.89
CA GLN A 215 -17.83 -20.06 19.94
C GLN A 215 -18.38 -18.69 19.49
N LEU A 216 -17.79 -18.12 18.42
CA LEU A 216 -18.15 -16.82 17.86
C LEU A 216 -18.88 -16.94 16.52
N ALA A 217 -19.03 -18.16 15.98
CA ALA A 217 -19.78 -18.39 14.75
C ALA A 217 -21.28 -18.15 15.01
N LEU A 218 -21.93 -17.36 14.16
CA LEU A 218 -23.39 -17.15 14.25
C LEU A 218 -24.12 -18.45 13.93
N PRO A 219 -25.24 -18.78 14.65
CA PRO A 219 -26.08 -19.91 14.33
C PRO A 219 -26.62 -19.75 12.89
N GLY A 220 -26.27 -20.67 11.98
CA GLY A 220 -26.73 -20.68 10.59
C GLY A 220 -25.66 -20.43 9.53
N GLU A 221 -24.44 -20.07 9.85
CA GLU A 221 -23.31 -20.13 8.94
C GLU A 221 -22.80 -21.58 8.86
N THR A 222 -23.34 -22.34 7.91
CA THR A 222 -22.86 -23.69 7.60
C THR A 222 -21.41 -23.60 7.12
N ARG A 223 -20.51 -24.27 7.83
CA ARG A 223 -19.14 -24.48 7.38
C ARG A 223 -19.19 -25.26 6.06
N HIS A 224 -18.51 -24.75 5.05
CA HIS A 224 -18.38 -25.46 3.76
C HIS A 224 -17.75 -26.86 3.92
N ASP A 225 -17.09 -27.13 5.05
CA ASP A 225 -16.43 -28.40 5.34
C ASP A 225 -17.41 -29.53 5.72
N ASP A 226 -18.63 -29.18 6.16
CA ASP A 226 -19.66 -30.17 6.49
C ASP A 226 -20.35 -30.76 5.25
N ILE A 227 -20.04 -30.24 4.04
CA ILE A 227 -20.65 -30.70 2.78
C ILE A 227 -19.83 -31.80 2.09
N VAL A 228 -18.55 -31.95 2.42
CA VAL A 228 -17.66 -32.90 1.73
C VAL A 228 -17.76 -34.32 2.30
N ASP A 229 -18.25 -34.48 3.53
CA ASP A 229 -18.33 -35.80 4.20
C ASP A 229 -19.67 -36.53 3.99
N GLN A 230 -20.59 -35.99 3.18
CA GLN A 230 -21.88 -36.66 2.87
C GLN A 230 -21.99 -37.14 1.42
N CYS A 231 -20.90 -37.49 0.77
CA CYS A 231 -20.99 -38.35 -0.41
C CYS A 231 -20.97 -39.84 0.02
N PRO A 232 -22.09 -40.57 0.00
CA PRO A 232 -22.08 -41.97 0.28
C PRO A 232 -21.30 -42.69 -0.84
N HIS A 233 -20.25 -43.41 -0.46
CA HIS A 233 -19.66 -44.42 -1.30
C HIS A 233 -20.72 -45.48 -1.64
N GLY A 234 -21.41 -45.29 -2.73
CA GLY A 234 -22.34 -46.22 -3.32
C GLY A 234 -21.66 -47.02 -4.40
N VAL A 235 -21.09 -48.10 -4.01
CA VAL A 235 -21.23 -49.47 -4.49
C VAL A 235 -21.85 -49.62 -5.91
N GLY A 236 -21.16 -50.36 -6.75
CA GLY A 236 -21.88 -51.07 -7.79
C GLY A 236 -21.04 -51.57 -8.95
N SER A 237 -20.34 -52.68 -8.71
CA SER A 237 -19.93 -53.65 -9.73
C SER A 237 -21.10 -53.99 -10.70
N ARG A 238 -20.83 -53.96 -11.96
CA ARG A 238 -20.93 -55.07 -12.93
C ARG A 238 -20.46 -54.65 -14.31
#